data_04b3eedc0fbfd421b11d04f570396f1b
#
_entry.id   04b3eedc0fbfd421b11d04f570396f1b
#
_cell.length_a   1.000
_cell.length_b   1.000
_cell.length_c   1.000
_cell.angle_alpha   90.00
_cell.angle_beta   90.00
_cell.angle_gamma   90.00
#
_symmetry.space_group_name_H-M   'P 1'
#
loop_
_entity.id
_entity.type
_entity.pdbx_description
1 polymer ?
#
loop_
_entity_poly.entity_id
_entity_poly.type
_entity_poly.pdbx_seq_one_letter_code
_entity_poly.pdbx_strand_id
1 'polypeptide(L)' 'MRISNWYKEDFISLIAEERQSVINHRSEVINRFGNNSKEERDAKEYISFLENLISKNK' A
#
# COMPACT_ATOMS: atom_id res chain seq x y z
N MET A 1 11.05 17.77 -7.23
CA MET A 1 10.09 18.41 -6.33
C MET A 1 10.47 18.16 -4.88
N ARG A 2 10.46 19.19 -4.09
CA ARG A 2 10.87 19.10 -2.71
C ARG A 2 9.66 19.03 -1.78
N ILE A 3 9.59 18.01 -0.97
CA ILE A 3 8.50 17.84 -0.01
C ILE A 3 8.94 18.45 1.31
N SER A 4 8.19 19.43 1.80
CA SER A 4 8.47 20.04 3.09
C SER A 4 8.12 19.07 4.22
N ASN A 5 8.62 19.33 5.43
CA ASN A 5 8.46 18.40 6.55
C ASN A 5 6.99 18.08 6.88
N TRP A 6 6.13 19.09 6.84
CA TRP A 6 4.72 18.84 7.16
C TRP A 6 3.99 18.08 6.04
N TYR A 7 4.40 18.29 4.79
CA TYR A 7 3.90 17.49 3.69
C TYR A 7 4.36 16.05 3.79
N LYS A 8 5.55 15.85 4.32
CA LYS A 8 6.11 14.52 4.49
C LYS A 8 5.23 13.68 5.41
N GLU A 9 4.80 14.24 6.54
CA GLU A 9 3.93 13.54 7.47
C GLU A 9 2.57 13.21 6.84
N ASP A 10 2.01 14.18 6.11
CA ASP A 10 0.75 13.97 5.40
C ASP A 10 0.88 12.90 4.32
N PHE A 11 2.00 12.93 3.60
CA PHE A 11 2.28 11.94 2.57
C PHE A 11 2.36 10.53 3.17
N ILE A 12 3.09 10.38 4.26
CA ILE A 12 3.22 9.08 4.94
C ILE A 12 1.85 8.61 5.45
N SER A 13 1.05 9.51 6.01
CA SER A 13 -0.30 9.17 6.47
C SER A 13 -1.19 8.69 5.33
N LEU A 14 -1.14 9.36 4.19
CA LEU A 14 -1.91 8.96 3.01
C LEU A 14 -1.49 7.59 2.50
N ILE A 15 -0.19 7.35 2.45
CA ILE A 15 0.34 6.05 2.02
C ILE A 15 -0.07 4.96 3.00
N ALA A 16 -0.02 5.23 4.29
CA ALA A 16 -0.43 4.27 5.30
C ALA A 16 -1.92 3.92 5.18
N GLU A 17 -2.76 4.92 4.91
CA GLU A 17 -4.19 4.70 4.69
C GLU A 17 -4.43 3.86 3.44
N GLU A 18 -3.73 4.18 2.37
CA GLU A 18 -3.82 3.42 1.12
C GLU A 18 -3.40 1.97 1.34
N ARG A 19 -2.32 1.77 2.06
CA ARG A 19 -1.83 0.44 2.38
C ARG A 19 -2.89 -0.36 3.14
N GLN A 20 -3.54 0.25 4.12
CA GLN A 20 -4.60 -0.42 4.88
C GLN A 20 -5.79 -0.76 4.01
N SER A 21 -6.18 0.15 3.11
CA SER A 21 -7.25 -0.08 2.15
C SER A 21 -6.94 -1.28 1.25
N VAL A 22 -5.71 -1.36 0.77
CA VAL A 22 -5.29 -2.45 -0.12
C VAL A 22 -5.25 -3.76 0.65
N ILE A 23 -4.81 -3.76 1.91
CA ILE A 23 -4.81 -4.96 2.74
C ILE A 23 -6.24 -5.48 2.91
N ASN A 24 -7.19 -4.60 3.15
CA ASN A 24 -8.60 -4.97 3.27
C ASN A 24 -9.14 -5.52 1.95
N HIS A 25 -8.80 -4.86 0.87
CA HIS A 25 -9.20 -5.30 -0.48
C HIS A 25 -8.60 -6.66 -0.82
N ARG A 26 -7.37 -6.89 -0.38
CA ARG A 26 -6.69 -8.17 -0.61
C ARG A 26 -7.47 -9.33 -0.03
N SER A 27 -8.06 -9.16 1.15
CA SER A 27 -8.91 -10.20 1.75
C SER A 27 -10.07 -10.56 0.84
N GLU A 28 -10.72 -9.56 0.25
CA GLU A 28 -11.81 -9.79 -0.69
C GLU A 28 -11.33 -10.49 -1.96
N VAL A 29 -10.16 -10.09 -2.45
CA VAL A 29 -9.57 -10.70 -3.64
C VAL A 29 -9.30 -12.18 -3.40
N ILE A 30 -8.75 -12.53 -2.23
CA ILE A 30 -8.49 -13.92 -1.89
C ILE A 30 -9.79 -14.71 -1.84
N ASN A 31 -10.85 -14.11 -1.30
CA ASN A 31 -12.16 -14.77 -1.23
C ASN A 31 -12.78 -15.00 -2.60
N ARG A 32 -12.56 -14.07 -3.53
CA ARG A 32 -13.16 -14.14 -4.87
C ARG A 32 -12.34 -14.93 -5.86
N PHE A 33 -11.04 -14.75 -5.86
CA PHE A 33 -10.13 -15.29 -6.88
C PHE A 33 -9.21 -16.38 -6.33
N GLY A 34 -9.12 -16.50 -5.02
CA GLY A 34 -8.28 -17.49 -4.36
C GLY A 34 -6.87 -17.02 -4.07
N ASN A 35 -6.18 -17.75 -3.22
CA ASN A 35 -4.76 -17.53 -2.95
C ASN A 35 -3.98 -17.84 -4.22
N ASN A 36 -2.91 -17.13 -4.46
CA ASN A 36 -2.03 -17.32 -5.62
C ASN A 36 -2.64 -16.88 -6.94
N SER A 37 -3.77 -16.19 -6.92
CA SER A 37 -4.30 -15.61 -8.14
C SER A 37 -3.41 -14.43 -8.57
N LYS A 38 -3.53 -14.02 -9.81
CA LYS A 38 -2.81 -12.86 -10.32
C LYS A 38 -3.19 -11.61 -9.54
N GLU A 39 -4.46 -11.48 -9.24
CA GLU A 39 -5.01 -10.33 -8.51
C GLU A 39 -4.43 -10.25 -7.10
N GLU A 40 -4.29 -11.38 -6.45
CA GLU A 40 -3.70 -11.44 -5.11
C GLU A 40 -2.24 -11.04 -5.14
N ARG A 41 -1.50 -11.54 -6.13
CA ARG A 41 -0.08 -11.19 -6.27
C ARG A 41 0.10 -9.71 -6.58
N ASP A 42 -0.75 -9.14 -7.42
CA ASP A 42 -0.70 -7.72 -7.75
C ASP A 42 -0.94 -6.87 -6.49
N ALA A 43 -1.91 -7.25 -5.67
CA ALA A 43 -2.18 -6.54 -4.42
C ALA A 43 -0.99 -6.62 -3.48
N LYS A 44 -0.37 -7.79 -3.39
CA LYS A 44 0.80 -7.99 -2.54
C LYS A 44 1.98 -7.13 -2.98
N GLU A 45 2.22 -7.05 -4.28
CA GLU A 45 3.28 -6.22 -4.84
C GLU A 45 3.03 -4.74 -4.55
N TYR A 46 1.79 -4.31 -4.69
CA TYR A 46 1.44 -2.92 -4.41
C TYR A 46 1.65 -2.58 -2.94
N ILE A 47 1.28 -3.48 -2.03
CA ILE A 47 1.51 -3.29 -0.61
C ILE A 47 3.01 -3.13 -0.33
N SER A 48 3.85 -3.97 -0.93
CA SER A 48 5.30 -3.86 -0.79
C SER A 48 5.83 -2.52 -1.30
N PHE A 49 5.30 -2.06 -2.42
CA PHE A 49 5.66 -0.76 -2.98
C PHE A 49 5.33 0.37 -2.00
N LEU A 50 4.14 0.34 -1.41
CA LEU A 50 3.73 1.35 -0.44
C LEU A 50 4.61 1.32 0.81
N GLU A 51 4.95 0.14 1.29
CA GLU A 51 5.83 -0.02 2.45
C GLU A 51 7.22 0.57 2.16
N ASN A 52 7.74 0.35 0.96
CA ASN A 52 9.00 0.93 0.55
C ASN A 52 8.94 2.47 0.52
N LEU A 53 7.84 3.03 0.05
CA LEU A 53 7.66 4.47 0.04
C LEU A 53 7.69 5.05 1.45
N ILE A 54 7.01 4.40 2.38
CA ILE A 54 7.01 4.83 3.78
C ILE A 54 8.42 4.77 4.34
N SER A 55 9.12 3.68 4.10
CA SER A 55 10.49 3.48 4.57
C SER A 55 11.45 4.54 4.05
N LYS A 56 11.35 4.86 2.78
CA LYS A 56 12.23 5.85 2.14
C LYS A 56 12.02 7.25 2.67
N ASN A 57 10.82 7.55 3.13
CA ASN A 57 10.46 8.91 3.56
C ASN A 57 10.43 9.10 5.06
N LYS A 58 10.87 8.13 5.81
CA LYS A 58 10.97 8.23 7.27
C LYS A 58 12.14 9.08 7.71
#